data_e69b9a58542390b7d6fd4d9649deee43
#
_entry.id   e69b9a58542390b7d6fd4d9649deee43
#
_cell.length_a   1.000
_cell.length_b   1.000
_cell.length_c   1.000
_cell.angle_alpha   90.00
_cell.angle_beta   90.00
_cell.angle_gamma   90.00
#
_symmetry.space_group_name_H-M   'P 1'
#
loop_
_entity.id
_entity.type
_entity.pdbx_description
1 polymer ?
#
loop_
_entity_poly.entity_id
_entity_poly.type
_entity_poly.pdbx_seq_one_letter_code
_entity_poly.pdbx_strand_id
1 'polypeptide(L)'
;MFWEAHPWKSGFLRSRAMKRGFRERAKWPLIWQHAEAENWPAMQALGDDHDWARKTGAGFVAEQGKERLFLIDRDWFGWPDPPQWGLASVDTVTETWNLWGNFSDLPAAWTVPDPLYGPEQSSP
;
A
#
# COMPACT_ATOMS: atom_id res chain seq x y z
N MET A 1 12.26 11.45 0.73
CA MET A 1 11.09 10.56 0.91
C MET A 1 11.10 9.99 2.31
N PHE A 2 10.00 10.08 3.01
CA PHE A 2 9.84 9.48 4.33
C PHE A 2 9.38 8.03 4.19
N TRP A 3 10.01 7.13 4.94
CA TRP A 3 9.63 5.72 5.00
C TRP A 3 9.74 5.23 6.43
N GLU A 4 8.77 4.42 6.87
CA GLU A 4 8.87 3.75 8.16
C GLU A 4 8.40 2.30 8.04
N ALA A 5 8.94 1.45 8.93
CA ALA A 5 8.55 0.06 8.98
C ALA A 5 7.12 -0.08 9.48
N HIS A 6 6.45 -1.15 9.06
CA HIS A 6 5.14 -1.48 9.63
C HIS A 6 5.33 -1.75 11.13
N PRO A 7 4.49 -1.16 12.00
CA PRO A 7 4.73 -1.20 13.45
C PRO A 7 4.85 -2.59 14.03
N TRP A 8 4.13 -3.55 13.48
CA TRP A 8 4.06 -4.89 14.04
C TRP A 8 5.10 -5.84 13.48
N LYS A 9 5.89 -5.36 12.56
CA LYS A 9 7.00 -6.09 11.96
C LYS A 9 8.31 -5.36 12.16
N SER A 10 8.34 -4.43 13.10
CA SER A 10 9.54 -3.63 13.34
C SER A 10 10.52 -4.39 14.22
N GLY A 11 11.75 -4.23 13.91
CA GLY A 11 12.93 -4.75 14.58
C GLY A 11 14.06 -4.41 13.66
N PHE A 12 15.25 -4.21 14.20
CA PHE A 12 16.34 -3.65 13.42
C PHE A 12 16.57 -4.40 12.09
N LEU A 13 16.72 -5.73 12.15
CA LEU A 13 17.00 -6.50 10.95
C LEU A 13 15.79 -6.58 10.02
N ARG A 14 14.60 -6.71 10.60
CA ARG A 14 13.37 -6.75 9.81
C ARG A 14 13.11 -5.43 9.11
N SER A 15 13.36 -4.31 9.80
CA SER A 15 13.18 -2.99 9.20
C SER A 15 14.13 -2.78 8.03
N ARG A 16 15.37 -3.23 8.14
CA ARG A 16 16.33 -3.11 7.04
C ARG A 16 15.91 -3.95 5.84
N ALA A 17 15.48 -5.18 6.08
CA ALA A 17 15.00 -6.05 5.01
C ALA A 17 13.75 -5.48 4.34
N MET A 18 12.84 -4.95 5.15
CA MET A 18 11.62 -4.33 4.66
C MET A 18 11.91 -3.10 3.80
N LYS A 19 12.82 -2.25 4.26
CA LYS A 19 13.21 -1.05 3.52
C LYS A 19 13.89 -1.41 2.20
N ARG A 20 14.72 -2.44 2.21
CA ARG A 20 15.37 -2.92 0.98
C ARG A 20 14.34 -3.41 -0.02
N GLY A 21 13.37 -4.20 0.45
CA GLY A 21 12.28 -4.68 -0.39
C GLY A 21 11.43 -3.56 -0.94
N PHE A 22 11.15 -2.54 -0.13
CA PHE A 22 10.44 -1.36 -0.61
C PHE A 22 11.23 -0.66 -1.71
N ARG A 23 12.53 -0.43 -1.50
CA ARG A 23 13.36 0.25 -2.48
C ARG A 23 13.43 -0.51 -3.80
N GLU A 24 13.45 -1.83 -3.73
CA GLU A 24 13.43 -2.66 -4.93
C GLU A 24 12.14 -2.43 -5.71
N ARG A 25 11.01 -2.48 -5.02
CA ARG A 25 9.70 -2.32 -5.67
C ARG A 25 9.46 -0.90 -6.15
N ALA A 26 10.07 0.08 -5.50
CA ALA A 26 9.96 1.48 -5.93
C ALA A 26 10.58 1.71 -7.31
N LYS A 27 11.46 0.83 -7.75
CA LYS A 27 12.10 0.95 -9.08
C LYS A 27 11.27 0.29 -10.18
N TRP A 28 10.31 -0.56 -9.82
CA TRP A 28 9.51 -1.27 -10.81
C TRP A 28 8.50 -0.31 -11.45
N PRO A 29 8.31 -0.37 -12.77
CA PRO A 29 7.33 0.49 -13.43
C PRO A 29 5.92 -0.08 -13.27
N LEU A 30 5.41 -0.04 -12.04
CA LEU A 30 4.11 -0.62 -11.71
C LEU A 30 2.98 0.28 -12.21
N ILE A 31 1.99 -0.35 -12.84
CA ILE A 31 0.75 0.31 -13.23
C ILE A 31 -0.33 -0.20 -12.30
N TRP A 32 -0.76 0.67 -11.39
CA TRP A 32 -1.73 0.32 -10.37
C TRP A 32 -3.15 0.46 -10.90
N GLN A 33 -4.04 -0.38 -10.42
CA GLN A 33 -5.47 -0.32 -10.74
C GLN A 33 -6.24 -0.26 -9.43
N HIS A 34 -7.46 0.27 -9.49
CA HIS A 34 -8.32 0.29 -8.32
C HIS A 34 -8.59 -1.14 -7.85
N ALA A 35 -8.57 -1.34 -6.53
CA ALA A 35 -8.90 -2.64 -5.95
C ALA A 35 -10.37 -2.96 -6.19
N GLU A 36 -10.63 -4.18 -6.62
CA GLU A 36 -11.97 -4.68 -6.85
C GLU A 36 -12.48 -5.45 -5.63
N ALA A 37 -13.75 -5.80 -5.62
CA ALA A 37 -14.35 -6.48 -4.48
C ALA A 37 -13.58 -7.74 -4.07
N GLU A 38 -13.06 -8.48 -5.02
CA GLU A 38 -12.31 -9.70 -4.74
C GLU A 38 -10.93 -9.45 -4.13
N ASN A 39 -10.42 -8.23 -4.21
CA ASN A 39 -9.10 -7.90 -3.65
C ASN A 39 -9.15 -7.58 -2.15
N TRP A 40 -10.28 -7.11 -1.66
CA TRP A 40 -10.36 -6.56 -0.30
C TRP A 40 -10.09 -7.57 0.81
N PRO A 41 -10.51 -8.82 0.72
CA PRO A 41 -10.16 -9.79 1.75
C PRO A 41 -8.65 -9.95 1.93
N ALA A 42 -7.91 -9.93 0.82
CA ALA A 42 -6.45 -10.02 0.87
C ALA A 42 -5.83 -8.75 1.48
N MET A 43 -6.44 -7.59 1.24
CA MET A 43 -5.92 -6.32 1.72
C MET A 43 -6.02 -6.14 3.22
N GLN A 44 -6.68 -7.03 3.94
CA GLN A 44 -6.68 -7.02 5.39
C GLN A 44 -5.27 -7.12 5.98
N ALA A 45 -4.33 -7.66 5.22
CA ALA A 45 -2.93 -7.72 5.63
C ALA A 45 -2.33 -6.33 5.88
N LEU A 46 -2.94 -5.28 5.32
CA LEU A 46 -2.50 -3.89 5.53
C LEU A 46 -3.00 -3.30 6.85
N GLY A 47 -3.74 -4.07 7.63
CA GLY A 47 -4.21 -3.64 8.94
C GLY A 47 -5.58 -3.00 8.90
N ASP A 48 -5.92 -2.26 9.96
CA ASP A 48 -7.26 -1.70 10.11
C ASP A 48 -7.61 -0.66 9.06
N ASP A 49 -6.60 -0.11 8.39
CA ASP A 49 -6.79 0.91 7.37
C ASP A 49 -7.55 0.40 6.16
N HIS A 50 -7.64 -0.91 5.99
CA HIS A 50 -8.31 -1.47 4.81
C HIS A 50 -9.80 -1.09 4.76
N ASP A 51 -10.46 -0.96 5.90
CA ASP A 51 -11.86 -0.56 5.93
C ASP A 51 -12.06 0.85 5.38
N TRP A 52 -11.18 1.75 5.75
CA TRP A 52 -11.23 3.11 5.22
C TRP A 52 -10.98 3.11 3.72
N ALA A 53 -9.91 2.45 3.28
CA ALA A 53 -9.57 2.40 1.86
C ALA A 53 -10.69 1.79 1.03
N ARG A 54 -11.36 0.78 1.57
CA ARG A 54 -12.47 0.13 0.91
C ARG A 54 -13.65 1.08 0.71
N LYS A 55 -13.98 1.86 1.75
CA LYS A 55 -15.11 2.80 1.69
C LYS A 55 -14.87 3.95 0.75
N THR A 56 -13.64 4.38 0.63
CA THR A 56 -13.29 5.56 -0.16
C THR A 56 -12.74 5.22 -1.54
N GLY A 57 -12.55 3.95 -1.83
CA GLY A 57 -11.94 3.55 -3.09
C GLY A 57 -10.46 3.92 -3.17
N ALA A 58 -9.79 4.01 -2.02
CA ALA A 58 -8.39 4.39 -1.94
C ALA A 58 -7.45 3.20 -1.79
N GLY A 59 -7.83 2.07 -2.37
CA GLY A 59 -7.02 0.86 -2.43
C GLY A 59 -6.68 0.51 -3.86
N PHE A 60 -5.46 0.03 -4.08
CA PHE A 60 -4.95 -0.26 -5.42
C PHE A 60 -4.23 -1.60 -5.44
N VAL A 61 -4.20 -2.21 -6.61
CA VAL A 61 -3.53 -3.49 -6.83
C VAL A 61 -2.69 -3.41 -8.09
N ALA A 62 -1.53 -4.06 -8.06
CA ALA A 62 -0.66 -4.20 -9.22
C ALA A 62 -0.04 -5.59 -9.21
N GLU A 63 0.46 -6.02 -10.34
CA GLU A 63 1.10 -7.33 -10.47
C GLU A 63 2.44 -7.19 -11.15
N GLN A 64 3.43 -7.95 -10.64
CA GLN A 64 4.76 -8.00 -11.22
C GLN A 64 5.28 -9.42 -11.04
N GLY A 65 5.35 -10.18 -12.14
CA GLY A 65 5.76 -11.57 -12.08
C GLY A 65 4.83 -12.40 -11.20
N LYS A 66 5.39 -13.06 -10.20
CA LYS A 66 4.64 -13.86 -9.24
C LYS A 66 4.08 -13.06 -8.08
N GLU A 67 4.32 -11.77 -8.05
CA GLU A 67 3.97 -10.95 -6.91
C GLU A 67 2.75 -10.10 -7.22
N ARG A 68 1.78 -10.13 -6.33
CA ARG A 68 0.63 -9.23 -6.36
C ARG A 68 0.82 -8.21 -5.25
N LEU A 69 0.81 -6.93 -5.63
CA LEU A 69 1.08 -5.85 -4.69
C LEU A 69 -0.20 -5.09 -4.38
N PHE A 70 -0.28 -4.63 -3.13
CA PHE A 70 -1.43 -3.88 -2.64
C PHE A 70 -0.96 -2.57 -2.04
N LEU A 71 -1.66 -1.50 -2.38
CA LEU A 71 -1.34 -0.14 -1.96
C LEU A 71 -2.58 0.50 -1.37
N ILE A 72 -2.45 1.16 -0.22
CA ILE A 72 -3.54 1.95 0.33
C ILE A 72 -3.10 3.39 0.50
N ASP A 73 -4.06 4.30 0.31
CA ASP A 73 -3.88 5.73 0.47
C ASP A 73 -4.60 6.17 1.74
N ARG A 74 -3.85 6.71 2.70
CA ARG A 74 -4.38 7.17 4.00
C ARG A 74 -4.53 8.68 4.06
N ASP A 75 -4.73 9.30 2.93
CA ASP A 75 -4.69 10.75 2.82
C ASP A 75 -5.58 11.50 3.82
N TRP A 76 -6.61 10.82 4.33
CA TRP A 76 -7.55 11.47 5.19
C TRP A 76 -7.35 11.27 6.69
N PHE A 77 -6.44 10.41 7.09
CA PHE A 77 -6.23 10.21 8.52
C PHE A 77 -5.85 11.53 9.18
N GLY A 78 -6.48 11.76 10.35
CA GLY A 78 -6.22 12.98 11.09
C GLY A 78 -4.92 12.91 11.89
N TRP A 79 -4.80 13.79 12.83
CA TRP A 79 -3.60 13.93 13.63
C TRP A 79 -3.50 12.85 14.71
N PRO A 80 -2.29 12.29 14.99
CA PRO A 80 -1.06 12.54 14.21
C PRO A 80 -1.13 11.79 12.89
N ASP A 81 -0.68 12.43 11.83
CA ASP A 81 -0.77 11.85 10.50
C ASP A 81 0.20 10.69 10.35
N PRO A 82 -0.28 9.49 10.01
CA PRO A 82 0.62 8.43 9.56
C PRO A 82 1.15 8.76 8.17
N PRO A 83 2.19 8.08 7.69
CA PRO A 83 2.58 8.22 6.31
C PRO A 83 1.39 7.87 5.40
N GLN A 84 1.26 8.61 4.30
CA GLN A 84 0.09 8.50 3.44
C GLN A 84 -0.13 7.11 2.86
N TRP A 85 0.94 6.46 2.45
CA TRP A 85 0.86 5.23 1.67
C TRP A 85 1.33 4.02 2.46
N GLY A 86 0.66 2.88 2.25
CA GLY A 86 1.08 1.61 2.79
C GLY A 86 1.17 0.56 1.71
N LEU A 87 2.22 -0.27 1.73
CA LEU A 87 2.51 -1.27 0.70
C LEU A 87 2.66 -2.66 1.31
N ALA A 88 1.98 -3.62 0.70
CA ALA A 88 2.13 -5.03 1.01
C ALA A 88 2.11 -5.83 -0.28
N SER A 89 2.55 -7.08 -0.22
CA SER A 89 2.46 -7.96 -1.36
C SER A 89 2.31 -9.40 -0.94
N VAL A 90 1.82 -10.22 -1.88
CA VAL A 90 1.73 -11.66 -1.71
C VAL A 90 2.40 -12.33 -2.89
N ASP A 91 3.23 -13.33 -2.60
CA ASP A 91 3.74 -14.22 -3.63
C ASP A 91 2.60 -15.17 -4.01
N THR A 92 2.16 -15.11 -5.27
CA THR A 92 0.98 -15.87 -5.69
C THR A 92 1.22 -17.37 -5.80
N VAL A 93 2.47 -17.80 -5.80
CA VAL A 93 2.82 -19.22 -5.85
C VAL A 93 2.90 -19.81 -4.44
N THR A 94 3.62 -19.14 -3.54
CA THR A 94 3.84 -19.64 -2.18
C THR A 94 2.81 -19.11 -1.18
N GLU A 95 2.01 -18.11 -1.59
CA GLU A 95 1.04 -17.44 -0.73
C GLU A 95 1.68 -16.75 0.48
N THR A 96 2.95 -16.37 0.34
CA THR A 96 3.68 -15.68 1.39
C THR A 96 3.43 -14.19 1.33
N TRP A 97 3.00 -13.62 2.45
CA TRP A 97 2.72 -12.19 2.58
C TRP A 97 3.92 -11.44 3.12
N ASN A 98 4.14 -10.24 2.61
CA ASN A 98 5.15 -9.32 3.09
C ASN A 98 4.60 -7.93 3.20
N LEU A 99 4.98 -7.23 4.27
CA LEU A 99 4.64 -5.84 4.48
C LEU A 99 5.89 -5.02 4.19
N TRP A 100 5.78 -4.02 3.32
CA TRP A 100 6.94 -3.25 2.87
C TRP A 100 7.04 -1.87 3.48
N GLY A 101 6.18 -1.60 4.47
CA GLY A 101 6.25 -0.36 5.22
C GLY A 101 5.31 0.72 4.71
N ASN A 102 5.44 1.88 5.31
CA ASN A 102 4.64 3.05 5.01
C ASN A 102 5.54 4.18 4.54
N PHE A 103 5.03 5.02 3.65
CA PHE A 103 5.87 6.06 3.05
C PHE A 103 5.02 7.26 2.64
N SER A 104 5.68 8.41 2.44
CA SER A 104 4.99 9.67 2.21
C SER A 104 4.79 10.02 0.74
N ASP A 105 5.67 9.54 -0.14
CA ASP A 105 5.64 9.94 -1.54
C ASP A 105 5.67 8.73 -2.45
N LEU A 106 4.86 8.76 -3.50
CA LEU A 106 4.85 7.69 -4.48
C LEU A 106 6.14 7.67 -5.28
N PRO A 107 6.74 6.48 -5.50
CA PRO A 107 7.88 6.37 -6.39
C PRO A 107 7.56 6.88 -7.79
N ALA A 108 8.51 7.55 -8.40
CA ALA A 108 8.31 8.14 -9.72
C ALA A 108 8.03 7.10 -10.81
N ALA A 109 8.48 5.86 -10.60
CA ALA A 109 8.28 4.78 -11.58
C ALA A 109 6.84 4.25 -11.59
N TRP A 110 6.05 4.54 -10.54
CA TRP A 110 4.70 4.01 -10.43
C TRP A 110 3.69 4.92 -11.09
N THR A 111 2.68 4.30 -11.72
CA THR A 111 1.51 5.00 -12.24
C THR A 111 0.32 4.60 -11.37
N VAL A 112 -0.21 5.56 -10.62
CA VAL A 112 -1.33 5.32 -9.68
C VAL A 112 -2.49 6.20 -10.12
N PRO A 113 -3.69 5.61 -10.33
CA PRO A 113 -4.85 6.41 -10.71
C PRO A 113 -5.35 7.21 -9.51
N ASP A 114 -6.20 8.21 -9.78
CA ASP A 114 -6.84 8.95 -8.71
C ASP A 114 -7.78 8.03 -7.92
N PRO A 115 -7.98 8.29 -6.61
CA PRO A 115 -8.95 7.53 -5.84
C PRO A 115 -10.34 7.61 -6.47
N LEU A 116 -11.15 6.58 -6.25
CA LEU A 116 -12.51 6.57 -6.78
C LEU A 116 -13.35 7.72 -6.23
N TYR A 117 -13.04 8.17 -5.02
CA TYR A 117 -13.67 9.34 -4.44
C TYR A 117 -12.72 10.52 -4.52
N GLY A 118 -13.13 11.54 -5.27
CA GLY A 118 -12.42 12.79 -5.28
C GLY A 118 -12.84 13.66 -4.12
N PRO A 119 -12.22 14.84 -3.97
CA PRO A 119 -12.55 15.75 -2.88
C PRO A 119 -14.03 16.12 -2.80
N GLU A 120 -14.69 16.27 -3.92
CA GLU A 120 -16.11 16.63 -3.97
C GLU A 120 -17.00 15.51 -3.46
N GLN A 121 -16.56 14.28 -3.49
CA GLN A 121 -17.34 13.15 -3.00
C GLN A 121 -17.13 12.87 -1.54
N SER A 122 -16.06 13.37 -0.97
CA SER A 122 -15.83 13.28 0.47
C SER A 122 -16.60 14.37 1.21
N SER A 123 -17.18 15.31 0.50
CA SER A 123 -18.02 16.35 1.08
C SER A 123 -19.42 15.82 1.30
N PRO A 124 -20.01 16.06 2.47
CA PRO A 124 -21.38 15.65 2.73
C PRO A 124 -22.39 16.40 1.86
#